data_ac0da4a97eb1a3e5f194d16389b9db29
#
_entry.id   ac0da4a97eb1a3e5f194d16389b9db29
#
_cell.length_a   1.000
_cell.length_b   1.000
_cell.length_c   1.000
_cell.angle_alpha   90.00
_cell.angle_beta   90.00
_cell.angle_gamma   90.00
#
_symmetry.space_group_name_H-M   'P 1'
#
loop_
_entity.id
_entity.type
_entity.pdbx_description
1 polymer ?
#
loop_
_entity_poly.entity_id
_entity_poly.type
_entity_poly.pdbx_seq_one_letter_code
_entity_poly.pdbx_strand_id
1 'polypeptide(L)'
;MCSDILILWTNIRIDERNAENECIKIQLEQEKADAKYYRLENEKNESLEILRHDMNNHLNTMLAMQTDDDLREYITSIMEQYNIKKRTTFSKNNVLNGLISEYTEKCCTENIGFVVDIRPGTIDDIVATDIVALFGNILSNAYEAARNCAKSNGGKYIELIVKRKNETIFIKCINSCFIPPKIINGRYISVKKDTDKKHGYGMKSIQNIVGKYNGSHFEQFDEQENEFTISNMLMK
;
A
#
# COMPACT_ATOMS: atom_id res chain seq x y z
N MET A 1 -26.47 6.62 -57.32
CA MET A 1 -26.23 7.66 -56.31
C MET A 1 -26.59 7.21 -54.86
N CYS A 2 -27.85 6.81 -54.56
CA CYS A 2 -28.18 6.37 -53.18
C CYS A 2 -27.47 5.08 -52.74
N SER A 3 -27.22 4.16 -53.67
CA SER A 3 -26.52 2.90 -53.42
C SER A 3 -25.06 3.13 -53.04
N ASP A 4 -24.37 4.04 -53.70
CA ASP A 4 -22.94 4.35 -53.49
C ASP A 4 -22.70 5.01 -52.11
N ILE A 5 -23.64 5.84 -51.67
CA ILE A 5 -23.59 6.50 -50.35
C ILE A 5 -23.78 5.47 -49.23
N LEU A 6 -24.68 4.50 -49.43
CA LEU A 6 -24.92 3.43 -48.44
C LEU A 6 -23.69 2.54 -48.29
N ILE A 7 -23.04 2.18 -49.40
CA ILE A 7 -21.81 1.39 -49.41
C ILE A 7 -20.67 2.14 -48.68
N LEU A 8 -20.53 3.43 -48.98
CA LEU A 8 -19.50 4.27 -48.31
C LEU A 8 -19.75 4.34 -46.80
N TRP A 9 -20.99 4.53 -46.38
CA TRP A 9 -21.36 4.60 -44.98
C TRP A 9 -21.15 3.28 -44.25
N THR A 10 -21.45 2.12 -44.87
CA THR A 10 -21.18 0.80 -44.31
C THR A 10 -19.70 0.53 -44.20
N ASN A 11 -18.87 0.92 -45.16
CA ASN A 11 -17.42 0.76 -45.09
C ASN A 11 -16.81 1.60 -43.96
N ILE A 12 -17.22 2.84 -43.78
CA ILE A 12 -16.76 3.71 -42.69
C ILE A 12 -17.09 3.06 -41.33
N ARG A 13 -18.30 2.53 -41.17
CA ARG A 13 -18.69 1.83 -39.92
C ARG A 13 -17.93 0.54 -39.66
N ILE A 14 -17.55 -0.17 -40.73
CA ILE A 14 -16.74 -1.39 -40.58
C ILE A 14 -15.32 -1.01 -40.17
N ASP A 15 -14.76 0.05 -40.76
CA ASP A 15 -13.41 0.52 -40.39
C ASP A 15 -13.35 1.06 -38.96
N GLU A 16 -14.36 1.82 -38.52
CA GLU A 16 -14.49 2.24 -37.10
C GLU A 16 -14.55 1.06 -36.14
N ARG A 17 -15.37 0.04 -36.45
CA ARG A 17 -15.47 -1.17 -35.65
C ARG A 17 -14.18 -1.97 -35.62
N ASN A 18 -13.47 -2.04 -36.73
CA ASN A 18 -12.18 -2.74 -36.78
C ASN A 18 -11.13 -2.03 -35.94
N ALA A 19 -11.09 -0.68 -36.00
CA ALA A 19 -10.20 0.11 -35.16
C ALA A 19 -10.51 -0.03 -33.66
N GLU A 20 -11.79 -0.04 -33.27
CA GLU A 20 -12.20 -0.29 -31.89
C GLU A 20 -11.80 -1.70 -31.42
N ASN A 21 -12.01 -2.72 -32.25
CA ASN A 21 -11.63 -4.09 -31.93
C ASN A 21 -10.11 -4.26 -31.82
N GLU A 22 -9.31 -3.60 -32.64
CA GLU A 22 -7.85 -3.58 -32.50
C GLU A 22 -7.42 -2.91 -31.20
N CYS A 23 -8.02 -1.78 -30.85
CA CYS A 23 -7.73 -1.08 -29.59
C CYS A 23 -8.05 -1.96 -28.38
N ILE A 24 -9.20 -2.61 -28.37
CA ILE A 24 -9.61 -3.55 -27.31
C ILE A 24 -8.64 -4.73 -27.24
N LYS A 25 -8.20 -5.25 -28.38
CA LYS A 25 -7.22 -6.37 -28.41
C LYS A 25 -5.88 -5.96 -27.83
N ILE A 26 -5.37 -4.78 -28.17
CA ILE A 26 -4.13 -4.24 -27.58
C ILE A 26 -4.26 -4.05 -26.07
N GLN A 27 -5.38 -3.50 -25.60
CA GLN A 27 -5.62 -3.34 -24.16
C GLN A 27 -5.66 -4.68 -23.44
N LEU A 28 -6.33 -5.68 -24.02
CA LEU A 28 -6.39 -7.03 -23.43
C LEU A 28 -5.02 -7.71 -23.37
N GLU A 29 -4.18 -7.49 -24.39
CA GLU A 29 -2.81 -8.00 -24.40
C GLU A 29 -1.94 -7.31 -23.34
N GLN A 30 -2.09 -6.01 -23.15
CA GLN A 30 -1.42 -5.26 -22.08
C GLN A 30 -1.86 -5.74 -20.70
N GLU A 31 -3.16 -5.88 -20.45
CA GLU A 31 -3.67 -6.41 -19.19
C GLU A 31 -3.14 -7.81 -18.87
N LYS A 32 -3.06 -8.69 -19.89
CA LYS A 32 -2.47 -10.02 -19.73
C LYS A 32 -0.98 -9.98 -19.42
N ALA A 33 -0.24 -9.07 -20.07
CA ALA A 33 1.19 -8.89 -19.81
C ALA A 33 1.43 -8.37 -18.39
N ASP A 34 0.65 -7.40 -17.95
CA ASP A 34 0.72 -6.84 -16.59
C ASP A 34 0.36 -7.90 -15.54
N ALA A 35 -0.72 -8.64 -15.75
CA ALA A 35 -1.12 -9.73 -14.86
C ALA A 35 -0.03 -10.82 -14.76
N LYS A 36 0.62 -11.16 -15.87
CA LYS A 36 1.74 -12.11 -15.89
C LYS A 36 2.95 -11.57 -15.15
N TYR A 37 3.28 -10.29 -15.34
CA TYR A 37 4.38 -9.62 -14.64
C TYR A 37 4.15 -9.63 -13.13
N TYR A 38 2.98 -9.19 -12.67
CA TYR A 38 2.63 -9.22 -11.24
C TYR A 38 2.65 -10.62 -10.63
N ARG A 39 2.22 -11.62 -11.40
CA ARG A 39 2.28 -13.02 -10.95
C ARG A 39 3.72 -13.49 -10.76
N LEU A 40 4.60 -13.23 -11.73
CA LEU A 40 6.02 -13.59 -11.65
C LEU A 40 6.74 -12.85 -10.52
N GLU A 41 6.41 -11.59 -10.31
CA GLU A 41 6.94 -10.80 -9.20
C GLU A 41 6.50 -11.35 -7.84
N ASN A 42 5.23 -11.73 -7.71
CA ASN A 42 4.72 -12.37 -6.50
C ASN A 42 5.37 -13.73 -6.24
N GLU A 43 5.50 -14.59 -7.26
CA GLU A 43 6.17 -15.90 -7.15
C GLU A 43 7.64 -15.75 -6.74
N LYS A 44 8.34 -14.75 -7.30
CA LYS A 44 9.72 -14.42 -6.90
C LYS A 44 9.79 -13.94 -5.45
N ASN A 45 8.89 -13.05 -5.04
CA ASN A 45 8.85 -12.53 -3.68
C ASN A 45 8.53 -13.62 -2.67
N GLU A 46 7.59 -14.51 -2.98
CA GLU A 46 7.26 -15.69 -2.15
C GLU A 46 8.46 -16.62 -1.99
N SER A 47 9.18 -16.90 -3.08
CA SER A 47 10.38 -17.73 -3.04
C SER A 47 11.50 -17.11 -2.20
N LEU A 48 11.69 -15.79 -2.30
CA LEU A 48 12.65 -15.05 -1.48
C LEU A 48 12.23 -15.02 0.01
N GLU A 49 10.93 -14.97 0.29
CA GLU A 49 10.43 -15.06 1.67
C GLU A 49 10.71 -16.43 2.29
N ILE A 50 10.46 -17.51 1.55
CA ILE A 50 10.74 -18.88 1.99
C ILE A 50 12.24 -19.03 2.28
N LEU A 51 13.10 -18.60 1.34
CA LEU A 51 14.54 -18.67 1.52
C LEU A 51 15.01 -17.88 2.77
N ARG A 52 14.50 -16.68 2.95
CA ARG A 52 14.82 -15.85 4.13
C ARG A 52 14.34 -16.49 5.44
N HIS A 53 13.14 -17.07 5.43
CA HIS A 53 12.60 -17.78 6.58
C HIS A 53 13.48 -18.99 6.95
N ASP A 54 13.90 -19.79 5.95
CA ASP A 54 14.74 -20.95 6.16
C ASP A 54 16.13 -20.55 6.65
N MET A 55 16.73 -19.52 6.07
CA MET A 55 18.00 -18.95 6.57
C MET A 55 17.87 -18.49 8.03
N ASN A 56 16.79 -17.80 8.39
CA ASN A 56 16.56 -17.35 9.76
C ASN A 56 16.45 -18.54 10.73
N ASN A 57 15.75 -19.59 10.35
CA ASN A 57 15.64 -20.81 11.16
C ASN A 57 16.99 -21.50 11.33
N HIS A 58 17.79 -21.60 10.28
CA HIS A 58 19.14 -22.16 10.33
C HIS A 58 20.06 -21.34 11.23
N LEU A 59 20.06 -20.01 11.09
CA LEU A 59 20.89 -19.13 11.93
C LEU A 59 20.46 -19.18 13.42
N ASN A 60 19.16 -19.19 13.71
CA ASN A 60 18.67 -19.34 15.08
C ASN A 60 19.05 -20.71 15.68
N THR A 61 19.04 -21.76 14.87
CA THR A 61 19.47 -23.10 15.30
C THR A 61 20.97 -23.12 15.61
N MET A 62 21.78 -22.46 14.76
CA MET A 62 23.21 -22.30 14.99
C MET A 62 23.49 -21.52 16.28
N LEU A 63 22.78 -20.42 16.52
CA LEU A 63 22.89 -19.63 17.75
C LEU A 63 22.54 -20.45 19.00
N ALA A 64 21.55 -21.33 18.91
CA ALA A 64 21.16 -22.20 20.01
C ALA A 64 22.17 -23.31 20.34
N MET A 65 22.96 -23.73 19.35
CA MET A 65 23.95 -24.82 19.48
C MET A 65 25.34 -24.34 19.92
N GLN A 66 25.60 -23.02 19.88
CA GLN A 66 26.91 -22.46 20.14
C GLN A 66 27.08 -21.97 21.57
N THR A 67 28.26 -22.28 22.15
CA THR A 67 28.72 -21.79 23.45
C THR A 67 29.79 -20.70 23.32
N ASP A 68 30.18 -20.36 22.09
CA ASP A 68 31.22 -19.37 21.81
C ASP A 68 30.57 -18.00 21.53
N ASP A 69 30.91 -17.00 22.36
CA ASP A 69 30.32 -15.67 22.29
C ASP A 69 30.74 -14.91 21.02
N ASP A 70 31.95 -15.09 20.52
CA ASP A 70 32.44 -14.43 19.30
C ASP A 70 31.65 -14.88 18.06
N LEU A 71 31.35 -16.18 17.98
CA LEU A 71 30.55 -16.74 16.88
C LEU A 71 29.08 -16.30 16.95
N ARG A 72 28.56 -16.13 18.16
CA ARG A 72 27.23 -15.57 18.40
C ARG A 72 27.12 -14.13 17.89
N GLU A 73 28.11 -13.30 18.22
CA GLU A 73 28.16 -11.91 17.77
C GLU A 73 28.26 -11.83 16.22
N TYR A 74 29.08 -12.69 15.61
CA TYR A 74 29.19 -12.79 14.16
C TYR A 74 27.88 -13.20 13.46
N ILE A 75 27.20 -14.23 13.96
CA ILE A 75 25.92 -14.69 13.43
C ILE A 75 24.87 -13.55 13.58
N THR A 76 24.84 -12.88 14.73
CA THR A 76 23.91 -11.77 14.98
C THR A 76 24.18 -10.60 14.02
N SER A 77 25.44 -10.29 13.75
CA SER A 77 25.82 -9.25 12.79
C SER A 77 25.39 -9.60 11.35
N ILE A 78 25.51 -10.87 10.96
CA ILE A 78 25.00 -11.35 9.66
C ILE A 78 23.49 -11.22 9.59
N MET A 79 22.76 -11.62 10.63
CA MET A 79 21.30 -11.47 10.68
C MET A 79 20.87 -10.00 10.54
N GLU A 80 21.59 -9.08 11.15
CA GLU A 80 21.36 -7.65 11.04
C GLU A 80 21.72 -7.11 9.64
N GLN A 81 22.88 -7.50 9.08
CA GLN A 81 23.33 -7.04 7.76
C GLN A 81 22.39 -7.45 6.64
N TYR A 82 21.85 -8.66 6.68
CA TYR A 82 20.89 -9.14 5.68
C TYR A 82 19.43 -8.82 6.01
N ASN A 83 19.21 -7.95 7.00
CA ASN A 83 17.88 -7.57 7.45
C ASN A 83 17.00 -8.77 7.82
N ILE A 84 17.63 -9.87 8.28
CA ILE A 84 16.96 -11.08 8.77
C ILE A 84 16.37 -10.79 10.16
N LYS A 85 15.90 -9.58 10.37
CA LYS A 85 15.21 -9.19 11.61
C LYS A 85 13.97 -10.04 11.76
N LYS A 86 13.77 -10.52 12.98
CA LYS A 86 12.52 -11.13 13.43
C LYS A 86 11.36 -10.32 12.82
N ARG A 87 10.65 -10.91 11.87
CA ARG A 87 9.43 -10.29 11.34
C ARG A 87 8.56 -9.98 12.54
N THR A 88 8.40 -8.72 12.85
CA THR A 88 7.42 -8.32 13.84
C THR A 88 6.08 -8.64 13.19
N THR A 89 5.50 -9.78 13.57
CA THR A 89 4.22 -10.23 13.04
C THR A 89 3.14 -9.37 13.68
N PHE A 90 2.73 -8.31 12.99
CA PHE A 90 1.72 -7.38 13.48
C PHE A 90 0.32 -8.00 13.46
N SER A 91 0.07 -8.95 12.53
CA SER A 91 -1.20 -9.63 12.40
C SER A 91 -1.02 -11.06 11.89
N LYS A 92 -2.07 -11.89 11.96
CA LYS A 92 -2.09 -13.19 11.27
C LYS A 92 -2.19 -13.06 9.76
N ASN A 93 -2.47 -11.88 9.26
CA ASN A 93 -2.64 -11.61 7.82
C ASN A 93 -1.28 -11.29 7.18
N ASN A 94 -0.79 -12.21 6.34
CA ASN A 94 0.50 -12.07 5.66
C ASN A 94 0.54 -10.89 4.69
N VAL A 95 -0.60 -10.53 4.09
CA VAL A 95 -0.70 -9.42 3.13
C VAL A 95 -0.46 -8.09 3.85
N LEU A 96 -1.12 -7.87 5.01
CA LEU A 96 -0.89 -6.66 5.80
C LEU A 96 0.55 -6.61 6.32
N ASN A 97 1.08 -7.73 6.82
CA ASN A 97 2.47 -7.78 7.28
C ASN A 97 3.45 -7.44 6.16
N GLY A 98 3.19 -7.89 4.93
CA GLY A 98 3.98 -7.54 3.74
C GLY A 98 3.99 -6.04 3.48
N LEU A 99 2.80 -5.40 3.45
CA LEU A 99 2.65 -3.96 3.26
C LEU A 99 3.38 -3.16 4.37
N ILE A 100 3.19 -3.54 5.63
CA ILE A 100 3.86 -2.85 6.75
C ILE A 100 5.38 -2.98 6.63
N SER A 101 5.89 -4.16 6.27
CA SER A 101 7.33 -4.39 6.10
C SER A 101 7.90 -3.52 4.97
N GLU A 102 7.20 -3.42 3.83
CA GLU A 102 7.58 -2.58 2.70
C GLU A 102 7.68 -1.09 3.10
N TYR A 103 6.65 -0.58 3.80
CA TYR A 103 6.67 0.82 4.23
C TYR A 103 7.62 1.07 5.38
N THR A 104 7.91 0.09 6.24
CA THR A 104 8.96 0.18 7.26
C THR A 104 10.33 0.40 6.61
N GLU A 105 10.64 -0.34 5.54
CA GLU A 105 11.88 -0.19 4.79
C GLU A 105 11.97 1.17 4.10
N LYS A 106 10.90 1.57 3.39
CA LYS A 106 10.82 2.89 2.74
C LYS A 106 11.00 4.04 3.73
N CYS A 107 10.35 3.97 4.88
CA CYS A 107 10.45 4.98 5.93
C CYS A 107 11.86 5.04 6.54
N CYS A 108 12.47 3.88 6.77
CA CYS A 108 13.85 3.81 7.27
C CYS A 108 14.84 4.50 6.33
N THR A 109 14.72 4.26 5.02
CA THR A 109 15.58 4.87 3.99
C THR A 109 15.47 6.39 3.94
N GLU A 110 14.29 6.94 4.20
CA GLU A 110 14.02 8.39 4.16
C GLU A 110 14.07 9.06 5.54
N ASN A 111 14.52 8.34 6.58
CA ASN A 111 14.54 8.80 7.98
C ASN A 111 13.15 9.29 8.46
N ILE A 112 12.11 8.55 8.14
CA ILE A 112 10.74 8.77 8.61
C ILE A 112 10.48 7.81 9.78
N GLY A 113 10.08 8.32 10.94
CA GLY A 113 9.63 7.49 12.05
C GLY A 113 8.36 6.74 11.67
N PHE A 114 8.33 5.41 11.79
CA PHE A 114 7.13 4.62 11.49
C PHE A 114 6.75 3.76 12.69
N VAL A 115 5.60 4.09 13.29
CA VAL A 115 5.06 3.39 14.47
C VAL A 115 3.79 2.64 14.06
N VAL A 116 3.70 1.37 14.47
CA VAL A 116 2.57 0.51 14.13
C VAL A 116 2.02 -0.15 15.39
N ASP A 117 0.73 0.09 15.69
CA ASP A 117 -0.03 -0.52 16.78
C ASP A 117 -1.22 -1.32 16.21
N ILE A 118 -0.99 -2.60 15.95
CA ILE A 118 -2.01 -3.53 15.44
C ILE A 118 -2.09 -4.75 16.36
N ARG A 119 -3.28 -5.05 16.83
CA ARG A 119 -3.50 -6.27 17.63
C ARG A 119 -3.81 -7.46 16.73
N PRO A 120 -3.27 -8.65 17.02
CA PRO A 120 -3.60 -9.88 16.30
C PRO A 120 -5.12 -10.11 16.25
N GLY A 121 -5.64 -10.59 15.11
CA GLY A 121 -7.05 -10.90 14.94
C GLY A 121 -7.96 -9.71 14.60
N THR A 122 -7.41 -8.49 14.54
CA THR A 122 -8.22 -7.26 14.33
C THR A 122 -8.84 -7.20 12.94
N ILE A 123 -8.14 -7.71 11.90
CA ILE A 123 -8.53 -7.57 10.49
C ILE A 123 -8.82 -8.90 9.78
N ASP A 124 -8.97 -9.98 10.54
CA ASP A 124 -9.14 -11.34 9.97
C ASP A 124 -10.41 -11.46 9.10
N ASP A 125 -11.38 -10.58 9.29
CA ASP A 125 -12.64 -10.53 8.54
C ASP A 125 -12.58 -9.70 7.25
N ILE A 126 -11.47 -9.02 6.97
CA ILE A 126 -11.30 -8.21 5.76
C ILE A 126 -10.69 -9.05 4.65
N VAL A 127 -11.28 -8.99 3.45
CA VAL A 127 -10.78 -9.71 2.28
C VAL A 127 -9.39 -9.19 1.89
N ALA A 128 -8.48 -10.09 1.49
CA ALA A 128 -7.08 -9.75 1.20
C ALA A 128 -6.93 -8.63 0.14
N THR A 129 -7.75 -8.65 -0.92
CA THR A 129 -7.76 -7.59 -1.95
C THR A 129 -8.15 -6.23 -1.38
N ASP A 130 -9.11 -6.21 -0.45
CA ASP A 130 -9.54 -4.97 0.21
C ASP A 130 -8.47 -4.46 1.19
N ILE A 131 -7.73 -5.36 1.84
CA ILE A 131 -6.57 -5.00 2.67
C ILE A 131 -5.50 -4.29 1.84
N VAL A 132 -5.12 -4.87 0.68
CA VAL A 132 -4.14 -4.25 -0.22
C VAL A 132 -4.59 -2.86 -0.64
N ALA A 133 -5.82 -2.74 -1.11
CA ALA A 133 -6.33 -1.47 -1.62
C ALA A 133 -6.55 -0.43 -0.50
N LEU A 134 -6.99 -0.84 0.70
CA LEU A 134 -7.21 0.06 1.82
C LEU A 134 -5.90 0.52 2.45
N PHE A 135 -5.11 -0.41 2.95
CA PHE A 135 -3.86 -0.09 3.65
C PHE A 135 -2.78 0.42 2.70
N GLY A 136 -2.70 -0.10 1.46
CA GLY A 136 -1.79 0.39 0.43
C GLY A 136 -2.02 1.87 0.13
N ASN A 137 -3.29 2.29 -0.07
CA ASN A 137 -3.60 3.70 -0.31
C ASN A 137 -3.39 4.57 0.94
N ILE A 138 -3.74 4.10 2.13
CA ILE A 138 -3.51 4.84 3.39
C ILE A 138 -2.00 5.08 3.60
N LEU A 139 -1.20 4.01 3.53
CA LEU A 139 0.25 4.08 3.76
C LEU A 139 0.98 4.85 2.66
N SER A 140 0.56 4.71 1.39
CA SER A 140 1.11 5.49 0.28
C SER A 140 0.90 6.98 0.48
N ASN A 141 -0.32 7.38 0.85
CA ASN A 141 -0.63 8.79 1.09
C ASN A 141 0.16 9.35 2.27
N ALA A 142 0.24 8.61 3.38
CA ALA A 142 0.98 9.01 4.57
C ALA A 142 2.48 9.13 4.29
N TYR A 143 3.07 8.15 3.58
CA TYR A 143 4.48 8.15 3.21
C TYR A 143 4.83 9.33 2.30
N GLU A 144 4.03 9.58 1.27
CA GLU A 144 4.27 10.70 0.36
C GLU A 144 4.18 12.05 1.08
N ALA A 145 3.22 12.23 1.97
CA ALA A 145 3.08 13.45 2.76
C ALA A 145 4.29 13.64 3.70
N ALA A 146 4.65 12.62 4.47
CA ALA A 146 5.78 12.66 5.39
C ALA A 146 7.14 12.86 4.66
N ARG A 147 7.34 12.20 3.50
CA ARG A 147 8.52 12.33 2.67
C ARG A 147 8.74 13.78 2.20
N ASN A 148 7.67 14.45 1.79
CA ASN A 148 7.71 15.82 1.28
C ASN A 148 7.86 16.88 2.40
N CYS A 149 7.83 16.49 3.67
CA CYS A 149 8.07 17.38 4.77
C CYS A 149 9.56 17.84 4.77
N ALA A 150 9.79 19.12 4.87
CA ALA A 150 11.13 19.63 5.14
C ALA A 150 11.58 19.15 6.53
N LYS A 151 12.91 19.02 6.75
CA LYS A 151 13.47 18.74 8.07
C LYS A 151 13.14 19.93 8.99
N SER A 152 12.06 19.84 9.74
CA SER A 152 11.67 20.82 10.75
C SER A 152 11.73 20.19 12.15
N ASN A 153 11.59 20.99 13.19
CA ASN A 153 11.83 20.64 14.59
C ASN A 153 11.01 19.46 15.16
N GLY A 154 9.99 18.94 14.43
CA GLY A 154 9.17 17.82 14.87
C GLY A 154 9.52 16.46 14.28
N GLY A 155 10.42 16.43 13.27
CA GLY A 155 10.75 15.19 12.55
C GLY A 155 9.66 14.75 11.58
N LYS A 156 9.99 13.73 10.77
CA LYS A 156 9.04 13.07 9.84
C LYS A 156 8.52 11.81 10.52
N TYR A 157 7.23 11.61 10.54
CA TYR A 157 6.69 10.39 11.14
C TYR A 157 5.36 9.97 10.51
N ILE A 158 5.05 8.69 10.73
CA ILE A 158 3.78 8.04 10.41
C ILE A 158 3.43 7.14 11.58
N GLU A 159 2.18 7.19 12.03
CA GLU A 159 1.65 6.30 13.03
C GLU A 159 0.40 5.58 12.47
N LEU A 160 0.43 4.25 12.47
CA LEU A 160 -0.68 3.40 12.06
C LEU A 160 -1.25 2.66 13.26
N ILE A 161 -2.50 2.91 13.60
CA ILE A 161 -3.22 2.30 14.71
C ILE A 161 -4.41 1.52 14.15
N VAL A 162 -4.49 0.22 14.46
CA VAL A 162 -5.61 -0.63 14.07
C VAL A 162 -6.14 -1.36 15.31
N LYS A 163 -7.36 -1.04 15.69
CA LYS A 163 -8.01 -1.59 16.89
C LYS A 163 -9.38 -2.12 16.55
N ARG A 164 -9.79 -3.18 17.23
CA ARG A 164 -11.14 -3.73 17.14
C ARG A 164 -11.87 -3.58 18.46
N LYS A 165 -13.09 -3.13 18.39
CA LYS A 165 -14.01 -3.12 19.52
C LYS A 165 -15.35 -3.69 19.06
N ASN A 166 -15.70 -4.87 19.55
CA ASN A 166 -16.85 -5.65 19.10
C ASN A 166 -16.79 -5.93 17.58
N GLU A 167 -17.84 -5.59 16.84
CA GLU A 167 -17.96 -5.75 15.38
C GLU A 167 -17.31 -4.61 14.59
N THR A 168 -16.75 -3.60 15.27
CA THR A 168 -16.19 -2.42 14.62
C THR A 168 -14.67 -2.46 14.63
N ILE A 169 -14.08 -2.26 13.46
CA ILE A 169 -12.63 -2.08 13.26
C ILE A 169 -12.34 -0.61 13.08
N PHE A 170 -11.44 -0.07 13.88
CA PHE A 170 -10.96 1.30 13.82
C PHE A 170 -9.55 1.31 13.22
N ILE A 171 -9.38 2.05 12.14
CA ILE A 171 -8.10 2.24 11.45
C ILE A 171 -7.80 3.73 11.50
N LYS A 172 -6.73 4.13 12.17
CA LYS A 172 -6.26 5.51 12.23
C LYS A 172 -4.82 5.56 11.71
N CYS A 173 -4.57 6.46 10.77
CA CYS A 173 -3.23 6.78 10.30
C CYS A 173 -2.99 8.27 10.48
N ILE A 174 -1.91 8.60 11.19
CA ILE A 174 -1.46 9.97 11.44
C ILE A 174 -0.11 10.13 10.76
N ASN A 175 0.11 11.21 10.07
CA ASN A 175 1.41 11.51 9.50
C ASN A 175 1.74 13.00 9.56
N SER A 176 3.03 13.30 9.64
CA SER A 176 3.51 14.66 9.47
C SER A 176 3.14 15.19 8.09
N CYS A 177 2.62 16.43 8.01
CA CYS A 177 2.16 17.07 6.78
C CYS A 177 2.33 18.59 6.88
N PHE A 178 3.45 19.13 6.38
CA PHE A 178 3.76 20.57 6.45
C PHE A 178 3.09 21.39 5.34
N ILE A 179 2.61 20.75 4.29
CA ILE A 179 1.90 21.41 3.20
C ILE A 179 0.42 21.13 3.37
N PRO A 180 -0.39 22.12 3.77
CA PRO A 180 -1.82 21.89 3.93
C PRO A 180 -2.42 21.34 2.64
N PRO A 181 -3.20 20.26 2.71
CA PRO A 181 -3.86 19.72 1.54
C PRO A 181 -4.90 20.72 1.03
N LYS A 182 -5.02 20.83 -0.29
CA LYS A 182 -6.06 21.71 -0.88
C LYS A 182 -7.44 21.14 -0.64
N ILE A 183 -8.37 22.00 -0.25
CA ILE A 183 -9.79 21.65 -0.09
C ILE A 183 -10.54 22.13 -1.32
N ILE A 184 -11.18 21.23 -2.07
CA ILE A 184 -12.11 21.57 -3.16
C ILE A 184 -13.43 20.87 -2.87
N ASN A 185 -14.52 21.63 -2.84
CA ASN A 185 -15.87 21.15 -2.51
C ASN A 185 -15.93 20.36 -1.18
N GLY A 186 -15.21 20.82 -0.15
CA GLY A 186 -15.17 20.18 1.18
C GLY A 186 -14.39 18.88 1.25
N ARG A 187 -13.57 18.54 0.22
CA ARG A 187 -12.73 17.35 0.20
C ARG A 187 -11.26 17.73 0.05
N TYR A 188 -10.40 17.02 0.76
CA TYR A 188 -8.96 17.18 0.61
C TYR A 188 -8.48 16.61 -0.72
N ILE A 189 -7.67 17.37 -1.44
CA ILE A 189 -7.08 16.96 -2.72
C ILE A 189 -5.56 16.96 -2.59
N SER A 190 -4.93 15.88 -3.03
CA SER A 190 -3.47 15.76 -3.07
C SER A 190 -2.86 16.82 -4.00
N VAL A 191 -1.81 17.50 -3.52
CA VAL A 191 -1.06 18.54 -4.26
C VAL A 191 0.09 17.87 -5.04
N LYS A 192 -0.19 16.83 -5.83
CA LYS A 192 0.85 16.23 -6.68
C LYS A 192 1.13 17.15 -7.87
N LYS A 193 2.42 17.50 -8.07
CA LYS A 193 2.90 18.36 -9.16
C LYS A 193 3.13 17.63 -10.50
N ASP A 194 2.86 16.33 -10.60
CA ASP A 194 3.17 15.57 -11.81
C ASP A 194 1.98 15.40 -12.75
N THR A 195 2.31 15.52 -14.04
CA THR A 195 1.47 15.75 -15.21
C THR A 195 0.61 14.57 -15.66
N ASP A 196 0.54 13.47 -14.94
CA ASP A 196 -0.27 12.30 -15.31
C ASP A 196 -1.62 12.24 -14.59
N LYS A 197 -2.66 12.09 -15.38
CA LYS A 197 -4.11 12.18 -15.10
C LYS A 197 -4.70 11.21 -14.05
N LYS A 198 -3.93 10.73 -13.06
CA LYS A 198 -4.40 9.75 -12.06
C LYS A 198 -4.55 10.32 -10.64
N HIS A 199 -5.02 11.56 -10.50
CA HIS A 199 -5.16 12.20 -9.18
C HIS A 199 -6.53 11.93 -8.54
N GLY A 200 -6.53 11.52 -7.27
CA GLY A 200 -7.74 11.35 -6.45
C GLY A 200 -8.30 9.93 -6.35
N TYR A 201 -7.74 8.95 -7.07
CA TYR A 201 -8.23 7.57 -7.02
C TYR A 201 -7.96 6.85 -5.70
N GLY A 202 -6.83 7.13 -5.05
CA GLY A 202 -6.46 6.48 -3.78
C GLY A 202 -7.46 6.75 -2.66
N MET A 203 -7.83 8.02 -2.45
CA MET A 203 -8.80 8.41 -1.44
C MET A 203 -10.22 7.89 -1.76
N LYS A 204 -10.61 7.95 -3.05
CA LYS A 204 -11.87 7.36 -3.51
C LYS A 204 -11.90 5.84 -3.32
N SER A 205 -10.78 5.16 -3.52
CA SER A 205 -10.66 3.72 -3.26
C SER A 205 -10.85 3.41 -1.78
N ILE A 206 -10.23 4.18 -0.88
CA ILE A 206 -10.43 4.06 0.57
C ILE A 206 -11.91 4.20 0.91
N GLN A 207 -12.57 5.28 0.44
CA GLN A 207 -13.98 5.54 0.69
C GLN A 207 -14.90 4.42 0.17
N ASN A 208 -14.62 3.88 -1.01
CA ASN A 208 -15.39 2.78 -1.59
C ASN A 208 -15.29 1.51 -0.74
N ILE A 209 -14.06 1.17 -0.28
CA ILE A 209 -13.86 -0.02 0.57
C ILE A 209 -14.54 0.19 1.93
N VAL A 210 -14.35 1.35 2.55
CA VAL A 210 -15.02 1.68 3.81
C VAL A 210 -16.54 1.56 3.66
N GLY A 211 -17.11 2.08 2.56
CA GLY A 211 -18.53 1.94 2.25
C GLY A 211 -18.98 0.48 2.07
N LYS A 212 -18.17 -0.38 1.44
CA LYS A 212 -18.42 -1.82 1.30
C LYS A 212 -18.60 -2.52 2.65
N TYR A 213 -17.90 -2.06 3.68
CA TYR A 213 -17.99 -2.55 5.05
C TYR A 213 -18.91 -1.69 5.94
N ASN A 214 -19.92 -1.02 5.36
CA ASN A 214 -20.89 -0.16 6.08
C ASN A 214 -20.22 0.82 7.05
N GLY A 215 -19.04 1.29 6.70
CA GLY A 215 -18.16 2.07 7.55
C GLY A 215 -18.28 3.58 7.33
N SER A 216 -17.45 4.31 8.05
CA SER A 216 -17.33 5.77 7.96
C SER A 216 -15.86 6.17 7.76
N HIS A 217 -15.63 7.18 6.93
CA HIS A 217 -14.32 7.72 6.59
C HIS A 217 -14.23 9.18 6.99
N PHE A 218 -13.16 9.57 7.68
CA PHE A 218 -12.88 10.91 8.13
C PHE A 218 -11.45 11.31 7.82
N GLU A 219 -11.27 12.54 7.40
CA GLU A 219 -9.99 13.15 7.11
C GLU A 219 -9.90 14.46 7.89
N GLN A 220 -8.75 14.73 8.51
CA GLN A 220 -8.51 15.95 9.26
C GLN A 220 -7.07 16.41 9.06
N PHE A 221 -6.89 17.71 8.84
CA PHE A 221 -5.59 18.37 8.88
C PHE A 221 -5.55 19.28 10.11
N ASP A 222 -4.50 19.12 10.92
CA ASP A 222 -4.20 19.97 12.06
C ASP A 222 -3.06 20.92 11.69
N GLU A 223 -3.39 22.22 11.64
CA GLU A 223 -2.42 23.28 11.30
C GLU A 223 -1.42 23.55 12.42
N GLN A 224 -1.77 23.28 13.67
CA GLN A 224 -0.89 23.58 14.82
C GLN A 224 0.18 22.51 14.92
N GLU A 225 -0.19 21.25 14.80
CA GLU A 225 0.72 20.12 14.87
C GLU A 225 1.35 19.76 13.51
N ASN A 226 0.85 20.34 12.41
CA ASN A 226 1.23 19.97 11.04
C ASN A 226 1.04 18.48 10.77
N GLU A 227 -0.11 17.96 11.14
CA GLU A 227 -0.49 16.56 11.02
C GLU A 227 -1.66 16.37 10.07
N PHE A 228 -1.63 15.28 9.32
CA PHE A 228 -2.80 14.80 8.60
C PHE A 228 -3.25 13.46 9.18
N THR A 229 -4.51 13.37 9.52
CA THR A 229 -5.12 12.18 10.10
C THR A 229 -6.18 11.61 9.16
N ILE A 230 -6.07 10.32 8.84
CA ILE A 230 -7.13 9.52 8.23
C ILE A 230 -7.70 8.59 9.29
N SER A 231 -9.01 8.61 9.49
CA SER A 231 -9.71 7.72 10.41
C SER A 231 -10.81 6.97 9.68
N ASN A 232 -10.81 5.65 9.76
CA ASN A 232 -11.81 4.78 9.15
C ASN A 232 -12.43 3.89 10.22
N MET A 233 -13.73 3.71 10.14
CA MET A 233 -14.46 2.68 10.89
C MET A 233 -15.06 1.71 9.88
N LEU A 234 -14.88 0.42 10.11
CA LEU A 234 -15.47 -0.66 9.31
C LEU A 234 -16.38 -1.47 10.24
N MET A 235 -17.58 -1.76 9.78
CA MET A 235 -18.56 -2.59 10.50
C MET A 235 -18.75 -3.89 9.75
N LYS A 236 -18.95 -4.97 10.50
CA LYS A 236 -19.27 -6.27 9.93
C LYS A 236 -20.77 -6.40 9.72
#